data_d47f1a358dd0e4ab7892e5672bd21730
#
_entry.id   d47f1a358dd0e4ab7892e5672bd21730
#
_cell.length_a   1.000
_cell.length_b   1.000
_cell.length_c   1.000
_cell.angle_alpha   90.00
_cell.angle_beta   90.00
_cell.angle_gamma   90.00
#
_symmetry.space_group_name_H-M   'P 1'
#
loop_
_entity.id
_entity.type
_entity.pdbx_description
1 polymer ?
#
loop_
_entity_poly.entity_id
_entity_poly.type
_entity_poly.pdbx_seq_one_letter_code
_entity_poly.pdbx_strand_id
1 'polypeptide(L)'
;SSAASDVYKRQILDMYCYRRLGHNETDQAAFTAPMQTKRIEARPTAAALYGTALRERGELTEQQERDIRKDLWEGMEQAYLQMKENPVDYLLPATAQDADETPIPRTSIRTGISPELFQRIGNILTELPDGFTLHPTLEKRFLARRREAFREGGPLDWAMAESLAWGSLLAENHTVRLSGQDCQRGTFSQRHAVLHDFNDGSLYTPLEKLNHGTTAFRIYNSSLSEASVLGFEYGYALESPDALVMWEAQFGDFANGAQVIVDQFIAAAEAKWRQKNRMVLLLPHGYEGAGSEHSSARMERYLQLCADDNMQVINPTPPAQYFHALRRQVHRNLHKPLIVFTPKSLLSRPDAVSPH
;
A
#
# COMPACT_ATOMS: atom_id res chain seq x y z
N SER A 1 -4.10 -15.69 -30.33
CA SER A 1 -4.78 -15.16 -29.13
C SER A 1 -3.88 -14.36 -28.20
N SER A 2 -2.54 -14.51 -28.23
CA SER A 2 -1.61 -13.69 -27.43
C SER A 2 -1.56 -12.21 -27.89
N ALA A 3 -1.70 -11.95 -29.18
CA ALA A 3 -1.71 -10.59 -29.73
C ALA A 3 -2.92 -9.76 -29.26
N ALA A 4 -4.09 -10.39 -29.04
CA ALA A 4 -5.28 -9.68 -28.52
C ALA A 4 -5.11 -9.30 -27.05
N SER A 5 -4.45 -10.13 -26.26
CA SER A 5 -4.11 -9.82 -24.85
C SER A 5 -3.15 -8.63 -24.73
N ASP A 6 -2.20 -8.49 -25.65
CA ASP A 6 -1.25 -7.37 -25.65
C ASP A 6 -1.87 -6.04 -26.09
N VAL A 7 -2.93 -6.06 -26.90
CA VAL A 7 -3.66 -4.84 -27.31
C VAL A 7 -4.39 -4.24 -26.11
N TYR A 8 -5.01 -5.04 -25.25
CA TYR A 8 -5.67 -4.55 -24.03
C TYR A 8 -4.70 -3.97 -22.99
N LYS A 9 -3.48 -4.46 -22.93
CA LYS A 9 -2.43 -3.95 -22.02
C LYS A 9 -1.85 -2.60 -22.45
N ARG A 10 -2.12 -2.13 -23.66
CA ARG A 10 -1.61 -0.87 -24.22
C ARG A 10 -2.71 0.16 -24.51
N GLN A 11 -3.86 0.00 -23.91
CA GLN A 11 -4.98 0.93 -24.08
C GLN A 11 -4.73 2.21 -23.26
N ILE A 12 -4.82 3.36 -23.92
CA ILE A 12 -4.80 4.67 -23.29
C ILE A 12 -6.25 5.13 -23.16
N LEU A 13 -6.70 5.38 -21.92
CA LEU A 13 -7.97 6.01 -21.63
C LEU A 13 -7.74 7.51 -21.49
N ASP A 14 -8.16 8.27 -22.51
CA ASP A 14 -8.14 9.73 -22.48
C ASP A 14 -9.48 10.24 -21.98
N MET A 15 -9.51 10.79 -20.76
CA MET A 15 -10.73 11.19 -20.09
C MET A 15 -10.81 12.72 -19.97
N TYR A 16 -11.68 13.34 -20.76
CA TYR A 16 -11.95 14.77 -20.68
C TYR A 16 -12.96 15.06 -19.58
N CYS A 17 -12.52 15.84 -18.60
CA CYS A 17 -13.35 16.26 -17.48
C CYS A 17 -13.52 17.77 -17.42
N TYR A 18 -14.60 18.22 -16.78
CA TYR A 18 -14.82 19.61 -16.42
C TYR A 18 -15.55 19.69 -15.08
N ARG A 19 -15.36 20.81 -14.38
CA ARG A 19 -16.11 21.11 -13.16
C ARG A 19 -17.41 21.79 -13.52
N ARG A 20 -18.53 21.14 -13.27
CA ARG A 20 -19.86 21.67 -13.64
C ARG A 20 -20.22 22.97 -12.92
N LEU A 21 -19.78 23.12 -11.66
CA LEU A 21 -20.06 24.27 -10.80
C LEU A 21 -18.84 25.21 -10.64
N GLY A 22 -17.81 25.07 -11.48
CA GLY A 22 -16.59 25.88 -11.37
C GLY A 22 -15.65 25.39 -10.28
N HIS A 23 -14.94 26.33 -9.63
CA HIS A 23 -13.99 26.00 -8.55
C HIS A 23 -14.69 25.38 -7.33
N ASN A 24 -15.84 25.96 -6.97
CA ASN A 24 -16.80 25.44 -5.99
C ASN A 24 -18.19 25.98 -6.32
N GLU A 25 -19.21 25.57 -5.55
CA GLU A 25 -20.61 25.94 -5.79
C GLU A 25 -20.94 27.43 -5.59
N THR A 26 -20.04 28.19 -4.96
CA THR A 26 -20.19 29.64 -4.78
C THR A 26 -19.39 30.44 -5.79
N ASP A 27 -18.60 29.79 -6.65
CA ASP A 27 -17.80 30.44 -7.69
C ASP A 27 -18.66 30.80 -8.89
N GLN A 28 -18.27 31.87 -9.59
CA GLN A 28 -18.91 32.35 -10.82
C GLN A 28 -17.95 32.17 -12.01
N ALA A 29 -17.83 30.94 -12.46
CA ALA A 29 -16.92 30.58 -13.56
C ALA A 29 -17.17 31.40 -14.84
N ALA A 30 -18.40 31.90 -15.03
CA ALA A 30 -18.76 32.76 -16.15
C ALA A 30 -18.04 34.11 -16.18
N PHE A 31 -17.45 34.56 -15.07
CA PHE A 31 -16.69 35.82 -15.04
C PHE A 31 -15.44 35.75 -15.92
N THR A 32 -14.79 34.60 -15.97
CA THR A 32 -13.54 34.42 -16.71
C THR A 32 -13.66 33.47 -17.90
N ALA A 33 -14.67 32.59 -17.92
CA ALA A 33 -14.87 31.57 -18.96
C ALA A 33 -16.35 31.48 -19.44
N PRO A 34 -17.00 32.58 -19.88
CA PRO A 34 -18.44 32.60 -20.16
C PRO A 34 -18.87 31.63 -21.27
N MET A 35 -18.06 31.49 -22.29
CA MET A 35 -18.36 30.57 -23.41
C MET A 35 -18.27 29.09 -23.02
N GLN A 36 -17.30 28.78 -22.17
CA GLN A 36 -17.13 27.42 -21.64
C GLN A 36 -18.28 27.10 -20.67
N THR A 37 -18.63 28.01 -19.79
CA THR A 37 -19.74 27.84 -18.85
C THR A 37 -21.05 27.56 -19.56
N LYS A 38 -21.40 28.32 -20.61
CA LYS A 38 -22.59 28.07 -21.43
C LYS A 38 -22.58 26.66 -22.05
N ARG A 39 -21.42 26.16 -22.51
CA ARG A 39 -21.31 24.81 -23.08
C ARG A 39 -21.50 23.73 -22.01
N ILE A 40 -20.96 23.96 -20.81
CA ILE A 40 -21.07 23.04 -19.68
C ILE A 40 -22.53 22.97 -19.19
N GLU A 41 -23.19 24.12 -19.05
CA GLU A 41 -24.60 24.21 -18.63
C GLU A 41 -25.55 23.50 -19.62
N ALA A 42 -25.30 23.67 -20.91
CA ALA A 42 -26.09 23.02 -21.96
C ALA A 42 -25.85 21.49 -22.06
N ARG A 43 -24.78 20.96 -21.47
CA ARG A 43 -24.48 19.54 -21.57
C ARG A 43 -25.26 18.73 -20.53
N PRO A 44 -25.92 17.63 -20.92
CA PRO A 44 -26.55 16.72 -19.98
C PRO A 44 -25.56 16.15 -18.98
N THR A 45 -26.00 15.78 -17.78
CA THR A 45 -25.18 15.12 -16.79
C THR A 45 -24.78 13.71 -17.24
N ALA A 46 -23.69 13.17 -16.69
CA ALA A 46 -23.27 11.80 -16.97
C ALA A 46 -24.39 10.78 -16.68
N ALA A 47 -25.12 10.96 -15.58
CA ALA A 47 -26.25 10.11 -15.23
C ALA A 47 -27.38 10.18 -16.27
N ALA A 48 -27.68 11.38 -16.80
CA ALA A 48 -28.71 11.52 -17.84
C ALA A 48 -28.30 10.86 -19.16
N LEU A 49 -27.04 11.03 -19.57
CA LEU A 49 -26.49 10.38 -20.77
C LEU A 49 -26.50 8.86 -20.63
N TYR A 50 -26.07 8.35 -19.47
CA TYR A 50 -26.04 6.92 -19.23
C TYR A 50 -27.44 6.31 -19.13
N GLY A 51 -28.38 6.97 -18.44
CA GLY A 51 -29.78 6.55 -18.39
C GLY A 51 -30.41 6.48 -19.78
N THR A 52 -30.12 7.47 -20.66
CA THR A 52 -30.56 7.42 -22.06
C THR A 52 -29.99 6.21 -22.80
N ALA A 53 -28.65 5.97 -22.67
CA ALA A 53 -28.02 4.83 -23.32
C ALA A 53 -28.58 3.48 -22.84
N LEU A 54 -28.90 3.35 -21.56
CA LEU A 54 -29.52 2.13 -21.01
C LEU A 54 -30.94 1.92 -21.50
N ARG A 55 -31.74 2.99 -21.65
CA ARG A 55 -33.09 2.91 -22.21
C ARG A 55 -33.06 2.51 -23.69
N GLU A 56 -32.13 3.07 -24.46
CA GLU A 56 -31.94 2.70 -25.87
C GLU A 56 -31.58 1.24 -26.07
N ARG A 57 -30.87 0.64 -25.10
CA ARG A 57 -30.52 -0.79 -25.08
C ARG A 57 -31.64 -1.68 -24.51
N GLY A 58 -32.74 -1.09 -23.99
CA GLY A 58 -33.80 -1.83 -23.32
C GLY A 58 -33.42 -2.40 -21.94
N GLU A 59 -32.30 -1.95 -21.36
CA GLU A 59 -31.79 -2.41 -20.05
C GLU A 59 -32.44 -1.66 -18.89
N LEU A 60 -33.05 -0.48 -19.14
CA LEU A 60 -33.68 0.36 -18.13
C LEU A 60 -34.96 0.95 -18.72
N THR A 61 -36.03 0.97 -17.92
CA THR A 61 -37.26 1.69 -18.26
C THR A 61 -37.24 3.10 -17.62
N GLU A 62 -38.03 4.02 -18.16
CA GLU A 62 -38.18 5.35 -17.54
C GLU A 62 -38.73 5.27 -16.10
N GLN A 63 -39.59 4.30 -15.82
CA GLN A 63 -40.13 4.12 -14.48
C GLN A 63 -39.03 3.67 -13.51
N GLN A 64 -38.25 2.68 -13.89
CA GLN A 64 -37.11 2.23 -13.09
C GLN A 64 -36.07 3.35 -12.84
N GLU A 65 -35.78 4.19 -13.83
CA GLU A 65 -34.92 5.35 -13.64
C GLU A 65 -35.50 6.34 -12.62
N ARG A 66 -36.79 6.62 -12.68
CA ARG A 66 -37.47 7.48 -11.70
C ARG A 66 -37.43 6.88 -10.29
N ASP A 67 -37.65 5.58 -10.18
CA ASP A 67 -37.65 4.89 -8.89
C ASP A 67 -36.24 4.91 -8.24
N ILE A 68 -35.19 4.62 -9.01
CA ILE A 68 -33.79 4.71 -8.54
C ILE A 68 -33.46 6.13 -8.05
N ARG A 69 -33.88 7.16 -8.81
CA ARG A 69 -33.66 8.56 -8.41
C ARG A 69 -34.41 8.92 -7.14
N LYS A 70 -35.64 8.44 -7.01
CA LYS A 70 -36.48 8.67 -5.85
C LYS A 70 -35.89 8.02 -4.61
N ASP A 71 -35.52 6.74 -4.70
CA ASP A 71 -34.92 5.98 -3.59
C ASP A 71 -33.61 6.63 -3.09
N LEU A 72 -32.76 7.06 -4.02
CA LEU A 72 -31.54 7.79 -3.68
C LEU A 72 -31.82 9.11 -2.98
N TRP A 73 -32.81 9.88 -3.49
CA TRP A 73 -33.16 11.16 -2.89
C TRP A 73 -33.76 10.99 -1.50
N GLU A 74 -34.67 10.05 -1.32
CA GLU A 74 -35.28 9.75 -0.03
C GLU A 74 -34.22 9.27 0.98
N GLY A 75 -33.25 8.44 0.55
CA GLY A 75 -32.13 8.01 1.37
C GLY A 75 -31.25 9.18 1.83
N MET A 76 -30.92 10.11 0.93
CA MET A 76 -30.15 11.31 1.28
C MET A 76 -30.92 12.25 2.21
N GLU A 77 -32.23 12.42 2.00
CA GLU A 77 -33.06 13.25 2.86
C GLU A 77 -33.20 12.68 4.26
N GLN A 78 -33.38 11.37 4.37
CA GLN A 78 -33.39 10.69 5.66
C GLN A 78 -32.05 10.82 6.41
N ALA A 79 -30.93 10.62 5.72
CA ALA A 79 -29.61 10.81 6.30
C ALA A 79 -29.39 12.26 6.79
N TYR A 80 -29.86 13.24 6.01
CA TYR A 80 -29.82 14.64 6.40
C TYR A 80 -30.67 14.95 7.64
N LEU A 81 -31.88 14.38 7.72
CA LEU A 81 -32.74 14.56 8.88
C LEU A 81 -32.13 13.92 10.14
N GLN A 82 -31.60 12.70 10.00
CA GLN A 82 -30.89 12.03 11.10
C GLN A 82 -29.68 12.83 11.58
N MET A 83 -28.87 13.38 10.64
CA MET A 83 -27.76 14.26 10.99
C MET A 83 -28.24 15.52 11.75
N LYS A 84 -29.39 16.08 11.40
CA LYS A 84 -29.96 17.23 12.13
C LYS A 84 -30.40 16.87 13.56
N GLU A 85 -30.94 15.68 13.73
CA GLU A 85 -31.40 15.20 15.04
C GLU A 85 -30.22 14.80 15.93
N ASN A 86 -29.15 14.24 15.35
CA ASN A 86 -27.94 13.75 16.05
C ASN A 86 -26.65 14.27 15.38
N PRO A 87 -26.34 15.57 15.50
CA PRO A 87 -25.24 16.17 14.74
C PRO A 87 -23.85 15.57 15.02
N VAL A 88 -23.67 14.98 16.20
CA VAL A 88 -22.35 14.46 16.64
C VAL A 88 -22.01 13.14 15.97
N ASP A 89 -22.99 12.30 15.67
CA ASP A 89 -22.76 10.96 15.08
C ASP A 89 -22.34 11.00 13.60
N TYR A 90 -22.57 12.12 12.93
CA TYR A 90 -22.28 12.28 11.48
C TYR A 90 -21.03 13.06 11.15
N LEU A 91 -20.38 13.69 12.14
CA LEU A 91 -19.14 14.43 11.94
C LEU A 91 -17.90 13.54 11.79
N LEU A 92 -18.06 12.25 12.03
CA LEU A 92 -17.00 11.26 11.96
C LEU A 92 -17.47 10.07 11.13
N PRO A 93 -16.85 9.78 9.97
CA PRO A 93 -17.05 8.47 9.36
C PRO A 93 -16.67 7.41 10.41
N ALA A 94 -17.53 6.41 10.59
CA ALA A 94 -17.20 5.20 11.34
C ALA A 94 -16.15 4.36 10.57
N THR A 95 -15.01 4.95 10.32
CA THR A 95 -13.81 4.21 9.94
C THR A 95 -13.19 3.71 11.24
N ALA A 96 -12.33 2.72 11.21
CA ALA A 96 -11.62 2.13 12.35
C ALA A 96 -10.94 3.12 13.35
N GLN A 97 -11.48 4.30 13.49
CA GLN A 97 -10.95 5.53 14.07
C GLN A 97 -11.40 5.76 15.50
N ASP A 98 -12.40 5.02 15.95
CA ASP A 98 -12.79 5.01 17.37
C ASP A 98 -11.92 4.05 18.20
N ALA A 99 -10.75 3.68 17.68
CA ALA A 99 -9.73 3.12 18.52
C ALA A 99 -9.34 4.18 19.55
N ASP A 100 -9.82 3.94 20.75
CA ASP A 100 -9.63 4.64 22.01
C ASP A 100 -8.34 5.48 22.02
N GLU A 101 -8.42 6.79 22.25
CA GLU A 101 -7.28 7.68 22.51
C GLU A 101 -6.60 7.35 23.86
N THR A 102 -6.65 6.10 24.26
CA THR A 102 -5.86 5.67 25.43
C THR A 102 -4.40 5.96 25.13
N PRO A 103 -3.69 6.61 26.06
CA PRO A 103 -2.27 6.86 25.94
C PRO A 103 -1.59 5.57 25.51
N ILE A 104 -0.74 5.62 24.47
CA ILE A 104 -0.05 4.45 23.93
C ILE A 104 0.48 3.64 25.11
N PRO A 105 -0.08 2.46 25.39
CA PRO A 105 0.43 1.68 26.52
C PRO A 105 1.90 1.42 26.22
N ARG A 106 2.79 1.81 27.11
CA ARG A 106 4.21 1.41 27.06
C ARG A 106 4.40 -0.09 27.29
N THR A 107 3.31 -0.85 27.27
CA THR A 107 3.30 -2.30 27.42
C THR A 107 3.94 -2.95 26.22
N SER A 108 4.87 -3.84 26.46
CA SER A 108 5.54 -4.64 25.47
C SER A 108 4.53 -5.52 24.71
N ILE A 109 4.27 -5.19 23.45
CA ILE A 109 3.50 -6.05 22.55
C ILE A 109 4.38 -7.25 22.18
N ARG A 110 3.82 -8.44 22.31
CA ARG A 110 4.50 -9.65 21.87
C ARG A 110 4.48 -9.70 20.35
N THR A 111 5.65 -9.63 19.75
CA THR A 111 5.84 -9.70 18.29
C THR A 111 6.67 -10.91 17.87
N GLY A 112 7.07 -11.77 18.81
CA GLY A 112 7.68 -13.06 18.52
C GLY A 112 6.67 -14.04 17.90
N ILE A 113 7.17 -15.06 17.23
CA ILE A 113 6.40 -16.17 16.66
C ILE A 113 6.81 -17.49 17.31
N SER A 114 5.96 -18.51 17.20
CA SER A 114 6.32 -19.83 17.70
C SER A 114 7.35 -20.53 16.80
N PRO A 115 8.13 -21.48 17.34
CA PRO A 115 9.05 -22.29 16.54
C PRO A 115 8.34 -23.04 15.40
N GLU A 116 7.12 -23.50 15.62
CA GLU A 116 6.32 -24.23 14.60
C GLU A 116 5.96 -23.32 13.43
N LEU A 117 5.55 -22.08 13.74
CA LEU A 117 5.22 -21.10 12.70
C LEU A 117 6.49 -20.67 11.94
N PHE A 118 7.61 -20.49 12.64
CA PHE A 118 8.91 -20.23 12.02
C PHE A 118 9.28 -21.32 11.02
N GLN A 119 9.22 -22.59 11.41
CA GLN A 119 9.52 -23.73 10.52
C GLN A 119 8.56 -23.82 9.35
N ARG A 120 7.26 -23.61 9.59
CA ARG A 120 6.25 -23.62 8.52
C ARG A 120 6.56 -22.57 7.45
N ILE A 121 6.85 -21.33 7.86
CA ILE A 121 7.18 -20.25 6.93
C ILE A 121 8.52 -20.54 6.24
N GLY A 122 9.52 -21.01 6.99
CA GLY A 122 10.83 -21.40 6.45
C GLY A 122 10.71 -22.46 5.35
N ASN A 123 9.87 -23.48 5.54
CA ASN A 123 9.60 -24.50 4.52
C ASN A 123 8.98 -23.88 3.27
N ILE A 124 7.95 -23.04 3.44
CA ILE A 124 7.28 -22.34 2.32
C ILE A 124 8.29 -21.50 1.51
N LEU A 125 9.20 -20.79 2.17
CA LEU A 125 10.20 -19.93 1.54
C LEU A 125 11.35 -20.68 0.88
N THR A 126 11.53 -21.97 1.17
CA THR A 126 12.67 -22.78 0.70
C THR A 126 12.28 -23.93 -0.23
N GLU A 127 10.98 -24.17 -0.39
CA GLU A 127 10.44 -25.19 -1.30
C GLU A 127 10.04 -24.56 -2.64
N LEU A 128 10.42 -25.22 -3.71
CA LEU A 128 10.02 -24.85 -5.07
C LEU A 128 8.94 -25.82 -5.56
N PRO A 129 8.07 -25.42 -6.48
CA PRO A 129 7.16 -26.34 -7.17
C PRO A 129 7.93 -27.38 -7.97
N ASP A 130 7.30 -28.53 -8.19
CA ASP A 130 7.87 -29.57 -9.03
C ASP A 130 8.15 -29.06 -10.44
N GLY A 131 9.36 -29.32 -10.92
CA GLY A 131 9.81 -28.88 -12.26
C GLY A 131 10.23 -27.40 -12.33
N PHE A 132 10.07 -26.61 -11.28
CA PHE A 132 10.49 -25.20 -11.26
C PHE A 132 12.01 -25.08 -11.13
N THR A 133 12.63 -24.36 -12.05
CA THR A 133 14.09 -24.19 -12.12
C THR A 133 14.48 -22.74 -11.85
N LEU A 134 15.25 -22.47 -10.80
CA LEU A 134 15.82 -21.17 -10.57
C LEU A 134 17.07 -20.91 -11.43
N HIS A 135 17.35 -19.62 -11.68
CA HIS A 135 18.66 -19.24 -12.22
C HIS A 135 19.77 -19.78 -11.29
N PRO A 136 20.84 -20.40 -11.83
CA PRO A 136 21.86 -21.09 -11.00
C PRO A 136 22.50 -20.22 -9.90
N THR A 137 22.65 -18.93 -10.15
CA THR A 137 23.14 -18.00 -9.14
C THR A 137 22.16 -17.79 -7.98
N LEU A 138 20.85 -17.73 -8.26
CA LEU A 138 19.83 -17.62 -7.23
C LEU A 138 19.70 -18.92 -6.43
N GLU A 139 19.74 -20.07 -7.08
CA GLU A 139 19.77 -21.35 -6.36
C GLU A 139 20.93 -21.41 -5.37
N LYS A 140 22.14 -21.05 -5.82
CA LYS A 140 23.35 -21.13 -5.01
C LYS A 140 23.47 -20.07 -3.92
N ARG A 141 23.10 -18.82 -4.21
CA ARG A 141 23.37 -17.67 -3.32
C ARG A 141 22.18 -17.24 -2.50
N PHE A 142 20.98 -17.42 -3.03
CA PHE A 142 19.76 -16.99 -2.37
C PHE A 142 19.04 -18.16 -1.69
N LEU A 143 18.66 -19.20 -2.44
CA LEU A 143 17.86 -20.30 -1.91
C LEU A 143 18.67 -21.17 -0.94
N ALA A 144 19.94 -21.47 -1.27
CA ALA A 144 20.81 -22.24 -0.39
C ALA A 144 21.00 -21.56 0.98
N ARG A 145 21.24 -20.25 1.02
CA ARG A 145 21.34 -19.50 2.28
C ARG A 145 20.06 -19.51 3.09
N ARG A 146 18.89 -19.44 2.43
CA ARG A 146 17.59 -19.56 3.11
C ARG A 146 17.39 -20.96 3.69
N ARG A 147 17.79 -22.02 2.97
CA ARG A 147 17.74 -23.38 3.48
C ARG A 147 18.63 -23.57 4.70
N GLU A 148 19.85 -23.09 4.65
CA GLU A 148 20.76 -23.08 5.79
C GLU A 148 20.13 -22.33 7.00
N ALA A 149 19.64 -21.11 6.80
CA ALA A 149 19.04 -20.34 7.87
C ALA A 149 17.84 -21.02 8.50
N PHE A 150 16.85 -21.43 7.72
CA PHE A 150 15.60 -21.96 8.24
C PHE A 150 15.64 -23.42 8.68
N ARG A 151 16.52 -24.23 8.12
CA ARG A 151 16.58 -25.68 8.40
C ARG A 151 17.71 -26.08 9.33
N GLU A 152 18.83 -25.39 9.27
CA GLU A 152 20.06 -25.71 9.99
C GLU A 152 20.37 -24.77 11.15
N GLY A 153 19.52 -23.73 11.34
CA GLY A 153 19.70 -22.76 12.42
C GLY A 153 20.74 -21.69 12.11
N GLY A 154 20.98 -21.41 10.83
CA GLY A 154 21.85 -20.32 10.40
C GLY A 154 21.25 -18.94 10.66
N PRO A 155 22.08 -17.88 10.58
CA PRO A 155 21.62 -16.53 10.87
C PRO A 155 20.68 -15.99 9.78
N LEU A 156 19.76 -15.11 10.20
CA LEU A 156 18.74 -14.48 9.34
C LEU A 156 19.24 -13.13 8.84
N ASP A 157 19.20 -12.91 7.53
CA ASP A 157 19.44 -11.61 6.90
C ASP A 157 18.17 -10.75 6.87
N TRP A 158 18.30 -9.53 6.35
CA TRP A 158 17.20 -8.57 6.26
C TRP A 158 16.01 -9.08 5.45
N ALA A 159 16.23 -9.70 4.31
CA ALA A 159 15.17 -10.21 3.44
C ALA A 159 14.48 -11.44 4.05
N MET A 160 15.20 -12.25 4.80
CA MET A 160 14.63 -13.37 5.55
C MET A 160 13.75 -12.87 6.69
N ALA A 161 14.23 -11.89 7.46
CA ALA A 161 13.47 -11.25 8.54
C ALA A 161 12.18 -10.59 8.03
N GLU A 162 12.27 -9.89 6.89
CA GLU A 162 11.12 -9.30 6.20
C GLU A 162 10.11 -10.37 5.78
N SER A 163 10.56 -11.43 5.09
CA SER A 163 9.70 -12.52 4.62
C SER A 163 9.05 -13.28 5.79
N LEU A 164 9.76 -13.43 6.90
CA LEU A 164 9.22 -14.01 8.14
C LEU A 164 8.12 -13.14 8.76
N ALA A 165 8.34 -11.82 8.82
CA ALA A 165 7.33 -10.88 9.31
C ALA A 165 6.05 -10.98 8.47
N TRP A 166 6.19 -10.95 7.16
CA TRP A 166 5.06 -11.05 6.24
C TRP A 166 4.33 -12.40 6.35
N GLY A 167 5.08 -13.50 6.30
CA GLY A 167 4.50 -14.84 6.43
C GLY A 167 3.77 -15.07 7.75
N SER A 168 4.29 -14.52 8.84
CA SER A 168 3.64 -14.61 10.14
C SER A 168 2.35 -13.80 10.21
N LEU A 169 2.32 -12.59 9.65
CA LEU A 169 1.11 -11.77 9.59
C LEU A 169 0.02 -12.40 8.72
N LEU A 170 0.40 -12.99 7.57
CA LEU A 170 -0.53 -13.76 6.73
C LEU A 170 -1.13 -14.94 7.50
N ALA A 171 -0.32 -15.70 8.25
CA ALA A 171 -0.79 -16.81 9.07
C ALA A 171 -1.71 -16.35 10.23
N GLU A 172 -1.62 -15.10 10.62
CA GLU A 172 -2.45 -14.43 11.64
C GLU A 172 -3.65 -13.67 11.05
N ASN A 173 -4.00 -13.92 9.79
CA ASN A 173 -5.12 -13.33 9.04
C ASN A 173 -4.96 -11.85 8.65
N HIS A 174 -3.75 -11.35 8.57
CA HIS A 174 -3.49 -10.00 8.07
C HIS A 174 -3.02 -10.03 6.62
N THR A 175 -3.70 -9.29 5.75
CA THR A 175 -3.23 -9.07 4.38
C THR A 175 -1.92 -8.27 4.40
N VAL A 176 -0.97 -8.68 3.57
CA VAL A 176 0.30 -7.97 3.38
C VAL A 176 0.38 -7.48 1.95
N ARG A 177 0.55 -6.18 1.78
CA ARG A 177 0.65 -5.53 0.48
C ARG A 177 1.91 -4.67 0.40
N LEU A 178 2.67 -4.85 -0.66
CA LEU A 178 3.83 -4.02 -0.99
C LEU A 178 3.77 -3.58 -2.44
N SER A 179 3.99 -2.32 -2.72
CA SER A 179 4.25 -1.84 -4.06
C SER A 179 5.43 -0.85 -4.11
N GLY A 180 6.03 -0.73 -5.28
CA GLY A 180 7.19 0.10 -5.55
C GLY A 180 7.88 -0.33 -6.86
N GLN A 181 8.94 0.37 -7.23
CA GLN A 181 9.75 -0.01 -8.39
C GLN A 181 10.66 -1.19 -7.99
N ASP A 182 10.67 -2.24 -8.82
CA ASP A 182 11.47 -3.46 -8.60
C ASP A 182 11.28 -4.15 -7.24
N CYS A 183 10.19 -3.89 -6.53
CA CYS A 183 10.01 -4.36 -5.16
C CYS A 183 9.83 -5.89 -5.07
N GLN A 184 9.39 -6.56 -6.14
CA GLN A 184 9.27 -8.03 -6.15
C GLN A 184 10.64 -8.72 -5.99
N ARG A 185 11.66 -8.20 -6.65
CA ARG A 185 13.04 -8.64 -6.53
C ARG A 185 13.78 -7.94 -5.38
N GLY A 186 13.41 -6.68 -5.15
CA GLY A 186 14.16 -5.68 -4.41
C GLY A 186 15.19 -4.97 -5.30
N THR A 187 15.32 -3.63 -5.15
CA THR A 187 16.27 -2.83 -5.94
C THR A 187 17.70 -3.37 -5.85
N PHE A 188 18.07 -3.90 -4.69
CA PHE A 188 19.41 -4.46 -4.42
C PHE A 188 19.48 -5.99 -4.60
N SER A 189 18.50 -6.59 -5.27
CA SER A 189 18.41 -8.04 -5.47
C SER A 189 18.44 -8.85 -4.15
N GLN A 190 17.83 -8.31 -3.10
CA GLN A 190 17.84 -8.91 -1.77
C GLN A 190 16.60 -9.77 -1.50
N ARG A 191 15.43 -9.38 -2.04
CA ARG A 191 14.12 -9.90 -1.60
C ARG A 191 13.69 -11.16 -2.32
N HIS A 192 13.62 -11.11 -3.63
CA HIS A 192 13.12 -12.19 -4.48
C HIS A 192 11.83 -12.82 -3.94
N ALA A 193 10.82 -12.00 -3.64
CA ALA A 193 9.52 -12.46 -3.16
C ALA A 193 8.70 -13.13 -4.26
N VAL A 194 8.98 -12.81 -5.52
CA VAL A 194 8.49 -13.48 -6.71
C VAL A 194 9.68 -14.10 -7.42
N LEU A 195 9.61 -15.40 -7.65
CA LEU A 195 10.62 -16.19 -8.36
C LEU A 195 10.19 -16.39 -9.81
N HIS A 196 11.16 -16.42 -10.71
CA HIS A 196 10.94 -16.66 -12.12
C HIS A 196 11.59 -17.98 -12.51
N ASP A 197 10.85 -18.84 -13.19
CA ASP A 197 11.42 -20.07 -13.77
C ASP A 197 12.40 -19.69 -14.87
N PHE A 198 13.58 -20.28 -14.80
CA PHE A 198 14.68 -19.99 -15.74
C PHE A 198 14.42 -20.52 -17.16
N ASN A 199 13.57 -21.54 -17.31
CA ASN A 199 13.31 -22.17 -18.60
C ASN A 199 12.14 -21.54 -19.37
N ASP A 200 11.04 -21.21 -18.68
CA ASP A 200 9.80 -20.75 -19.31
C ASP A 200 9.31 -19.37 -18.82
N GLY A 201 9.97 -18.79 -17.78
CA GLY A 201 9.60 -17.49 -17.22
C GLY A 201 8.34 -17.50 -16.38
N SER A 202 7.79 -18.65 -16.03
CA SER A 202 6.63 -18.74 -15.13
C SER A 202 6.97 -18.15 -13.75
N LEU A 203 5.95 -17.64 -13.07
CA LEU A 203 6.11 -16.93 -11.80
C LEU A 203 5.68 -17.83 -10.63
N TYR A 204 6.44 -17.77 -9.56
CA TYR A 204 6.10 -18.42 -8.30
C TYR A 204 6.31 -17.47 -7.12
N THR A 205 5.26 -17.28 -6.33
CA THR A 205 5.27 -16.42 -5.13
C THR A 205 5.09 -17.30 -3.90
N PRO A 206 6.17 -17.67 -3.19
CA PRO A 206 6.08 -18.64 -2.08
C PRO A 206 5.04 -18.28 -1.03
N LEU A 207 4.98 -17.01 -0.59
CA LEU A 207 4.07 -16.56 0.47
C LEU A 207 2.58 -16.62 0.08
N GLU A 208 2.23 -16.72 -1.20
CA GLU A 208 0.84 -16.92 -1.62
C GLU A 208 0.27 -18.28 -1.15
N LYS A 209 1.11 -19.25 -0.77
CA LYS A 209 0.67 -20.48 -0.11
C LYS A 209 -0.02 -20.23 1.25
N LEU A 210 0.15 -19.05 1.81
CA LEU A 210 -0.51 -18.62 3.06
C LEU A 210 -1.82 -17.86 2.81
N ASN A 211 -2.18 -17.58 1.55
CA ASN A 211 -3.42 -16.90 1.22
C ASN A 211 -4.62 -17.78 1.63
N HIS A 212 -5.60 -17.17 2.31
CA HIS A 212 -6.84 -17.85 2.68
C HIS A 212 -7.98 -16.85 2.94
N GLY A 213 -9.19 -17.19 2.55
CA GLY A 213 -10.32 -16.27 2.66
C GLY A 213 -10.04 -14.94 1.95
N THR A 214 -10.13 -13.84 2.66
CA THR A 214 -9.80 -12.48 2.18
C THR A 214 -8.35 -12.10 2.42
N THR A 215 -7.60 -12.91 3.21
CA THR A 215 -6.18 -12.65 3.51
C THR A 215 -5.31 -13.02 2.32
N ALA A 216 -4.46 -12.09 1.89
CA ALA A 216 -3.63 -12.29 0.73
C ALA A 216 -2.26 -11.60 0.83
N PHE A 217 -1.25 -12.26 0.27
CA PHE A 217 0.02 -11.64 -0.07
C PHE A 217 -0.09 -10.94 -1.42
N ARG A 218 0.22 -9.65 -1.47
CA ARG A 218 0.14 -8.83 -2.68
C ARG A 218 1.43 -8.04 -2.85
N ILE A 219 2.15 -8.28 -3.93
CA ILE A 219 3.38 -7.55 -4.22
C ILE A 219 3.44 -7.15 -5.70
N TYR A 220 3.65 -5.85 -5.96
CA TYR A 220 3.54 -5.30 -7.31
C TYR A 220 4.69 -4.37 -7.65
N ASN A 221 5.40 -4.67 -8.75
CA ASN A 221 6.26 -3.69 -9.38
C ASN A 221 5.39 -2.62 -10.04
N SER A 222 5.54 -1.37 -9.61
CA SER A 222 4.82 -0.24 -10.18
C SER A 222 5.70 0.53 -11.14
N SER A 223 5.15 0.86 -12.31
CA SER A 223 5.76 1.79 -13.28
C SER A 223 5.26 3.23 -13.14
N LEU A 224 4.42 3.50 -12.15
CA LEU A 224 3.88 4.84 -11.89
C LEU A 224 4.93 5.71 -11.18
N SER A 225 4.74 7.03 -11.25
CA SER A 225 5.52 7.97 -10.46
C SER A 225 5.32 7.74 -8.96
N GLU A 226 6.26 8.19 -8.15
CA GLU A 226 6.23 8.06 -6.68
C GLU A 226 4.96 8.67 -6.08
N ALA A 227 4.53 9.84 -6.56
CA ALA A 227 3.27 10.46 -6.11
C ALA A 227 2.06 9.59 -6.42
N SER A 228 2.02 8.97 -7.60
CA SER A 228 0.88 8.16 -8.01
C SER A 228 0.80 6.86 -7.23
N VAL A 229 1.92 6.13 -7.08
CA VAL A 229 1.92 4.86 -6.35
C VAL A 229 1.71 5.07 -4.85
N LEU A 230 2.37 6.07 -4.24
CA LEU A 230 2.20 6.36 -2.83
C LEU A 230 0.78 6.85 -2.51
N GLY A 231 0.21 7.70 -3.39
CA GLY A 231 -1.19 8.16 -3.24
C GLY A 231 -2.19 7.00 -3.34
N PHE A 232 -1.95 6.04 -4.25
CA PHE A 232 -2.76 4.83 -4.34
C PHE A 232 -2.67 3.99 -3.06
N GLU A 233 -1.46 3.71 -2.58
CA GLU A 233 -1.26 2.89 -1.39
C GLU A 233 -1.80 3.57 -0.12
N TYR A 234 -1.75 4.89 -0.05
CA TYR A 234 -2.40 5.65 1.01
C TYR A 234 -3.92 5.40 1.03
N GLY A 235 -4.59 5.56 -0.13
CA GLY A 235 -6.02 5.28 -0.24
C GLY A 235 -6.37 3.81 0.06
N TYR A 236 -5.55 2.88 -0.42
CA TYR A 236 -5.71 1.45 -0.11
C TYR A 236 -5.61 1.17 1.41
N ALA A 237 -4.66 1.82 2.09
CA ALA A 237 -4.47 1.66 3.54
C ALA A 237 -5.66 2.20 4.37
N LEU A 238 -6.34 3.23 3.88
CA LEU A 238 -7.58 3.73 4.53
C LEU A 238 -8.72 2.72 4.44
N GLU A 239 -8.88 2.07 3.29
CA GLU A 239 -9.96 1.09 3.06
C GLU A 239 -9.62 -0.32 3.58
N SER A 240 -8.37 -0.55 3.99
CA SER A 240 -7.89 -1.84 4.49
C SER A 240 -7.13 -1.67 5.81
N PRO A 241 -7.80 -1.26 6.88
CA PRO A 241 -7.14 -0.85 8.14
C PRO A 241 -6.42 -2.01 8.85
N ASP A 242 -6.78 -3.27 8.58
CA ASP A 242 -6.15 -4.46 9.16
C ASP A 242 -4.99 -5.01 8.34
N ALA A 243 -4.73 -4.44 7.17
CA ALA A 243 -3.63 -4.85 6.31
C ALA A 243 -2.32 -4.15 6.67
N LEU A 244 -1.20 -4.84 6.46
CA LEU A 244 0.11 -4.21 6.37
C LEU A 244 0.30 -3.70 4.95
N VAL A 245 0.07 -2.42 4.74
CA VAL A 245 0.25 -1.75 3.44
C VAL A 245 1.58 -1.02 3.43
N MET A 246 2.41 -1.30 2.43
CA MET A 246 3.76 -0.77 2.32
C MET A 246 4.01 -0.18 0.94
N TRP A 247 4.71 0.93 0.89
CA TRP A 247 5.33 1.46 -0.30
C TRP A 247 6.85 1.48 -0.13
N GLU A 248 7.59 0.95 -1.10
CA GLU A 248 9.05 1.02 -1.14
C GLU A 248 9.51 1.98 -2.24
N ALA A 249 10.21 3.03 -1.87
CA ALA A 249 10.94 3.84 -2.83
C ALA A 249 12.11 3.02 -3.41
N GLN A 250 12.41 3.16 -4.69
CA GLN A 250 13.58 2.49 -5.28
C GLN A 250 14.89 2.91 -4.60
N PHE A 251 15.00 4.20 -4.29
CA PHE A 251 15.91 4.82 -3.34
C PHE A 251 15.11 5.85 -2.53
N GLY A 252 15.42 6.01 -1.26
CA GLY A 252 14.73 6.96 -0.41
C GLY A 252 14.79 8.41 -0.91
N ASP A 253 15.84 8.77 -1.66
CA ASP A 253 15.97 10.05 -2.35
C ASP A 253 14.76 10.37 -3.24
N PHE A 254 14.19 9.35 -3.90
CA PHE A 254 13.09 9.53 -4.86
C PHE A 254 11.73 9.77 -4.18
N ALA A 255 11.66 9.65 -2.85
CA ALA A 255 10.47 10.04 -2.10
C ALA A 255 10.14 11.54 -2.28
N ASN A 256 11.10 12.36 -2.74
CA ASN A 256 10.85 13.76 -3.11
C ASN A 256 9.79 13.90 -4.21
N GLY A 257 9.69 12.94 -5.13
CA GLY A 257 8.65 12.89 -6.16
C GLY A 257 7.23 12.66 -5.62
N ALA A 258 7.12 12.23 -4.36
CA ALA A 258 5.86 12.02 -3.65
C ALA A 258 5.70 12.96 -2.43
N GLN A 259 6.51 14.00 -2.30
CA GLN A 259 6.52 14.87 -1.13
C GLN A 259 5.12 15.48 -0.86
N VAL A 260 4.38 15.83 -1.89
CA VAL A 260 3.02 16.36 -1.76
C VAL A 260 2.07 15.36 -1.07
N ILE A 261 2.23 14.07 -1.33
CA ILE A 261 1.43 13.01 -0.67
C ILE A 261 1.87 12.88 0.79
N VAL A 262 3.16 12.95 1.06
CA VAL A 262 3.67 12.91 2.44
C VAL A 262 3.13 14.09 3.25
N ASP A 263 3.27 15.32 2.75
CA ASP A 263 2.89 16.55 3.46
C ASP A 263 1.38 16.68 3.66
N GLN A 264 0.60 16.43 2.60
CA GLN A 264 -0.82 16.73 2.60
C GLN A 264 -1.70 15.60 3.13
N PHE A 265 -1.23 14.36 3.06
CA PHE A 265 -2.01 13.18 3.44
C PHE A 265 -1.35 12.42 4.59
N ILE A 266 -0.15 11.87 4.42
CA ILE A 266 0.47 10.99 5.41
C ILE A 266 0.72 11.73 6.73
N ALA A 267 1.31 12.93 6.67
CA ALA A 267 1.64 13.71 7.86
C ALA A 267 0.44 14.45 8.46
N ALA A 268 -0.56 14.83 7.65
CA ALA A 268 -1.55 15.81 8.05
C ALA A 268 -3.01 15.32 8.03
N ALA A 269 -3.31 14.16 7.43
CA ALA A 269 -4.69 13.71 7.25
C ALA A 269 -5.43 13.45 8.57
N GLU A 270 -4.75 12.97 9.58
CA GLU A 270 -5.35 12.79 10.90
C GLU A 270 -5.82 14.12 11.50
N ALA A 271 -4.98 15.15 11.47
CA ALA A 271 -5.35 16.46 11.99
C ALA A 271 -6.43 17.14 11.14
N LYS A 272 -6.36 17.04 9.79
CA LYS A 272 -7.31 17.67 8.89
C LYS A 272 -8.66 16.98 8.80
N TRP A 273 -8.64 15.66 8.73
CA TRP A 273 -9.83 14.85 8.39
C TRP A 273 -10.07 13.71 9.37
N ARG A 274 -9.29 13.59 10.43
CA ARG A 274 -9.28 12.47 11.37
C ARG A 274 -9.07 11.10 10.71
N GLN A 275 -8.44 11.11 9.55
CA GLN A 275 -8.10 9.91 8.81
C GLN A 275 -6.79 9.33 9.33
N LYS A 276 -6.89 8.22 10.03
CA LYS A 276 -5.74 7.48 10.58
C LYS A 276 -5.38 6.34 9.63
N ASN A 277 -4.11 6.05 9.45
CA ASN A 277 -3.67 4.85 8.77
C ASN A 277 -2.36 4.33 9.38
N ARG A 278 -2.04 3.08 9.08
CA ARG A 278 -0.82 2.42 9.55
C ARG A 278 0.14 2.03 8.45
N MET A 279 0.05 2.68 7.29
CA MET A 279 0.92 2.36 6.17
C MET A 279 2.40 2.51 6.54
N VAL A 280 3.25 1.79 5.79
CA VAL A 280 4.70 1.81 5.99
C VAL A 280 5.37 2.35 4.73
N LEU A 281 6.30 3.29 4.91
CA LEU A 281 7.20 3.74 3.87
C LEU A 281 8.57 3.08 4.11
N LEU A 282 9.08 2.38 3.11
CA LEU A 282 10.41 1.79 3.11
C LEU A 282 11.32 2.65 2.24
N LEU A 283 12.29 3.31 2.88
CA LEU A 283 13.12 4.33 2.24
C LEU A 283 14.60 3.92 2.34
N PRO A 284 15.17 3.29 1.30
CA PRO A 284 16.57 2.94 1.28
C PRO A 284 17.46 4.17 1.46
N HIS A 285 18.34 4.13 2.48
CA HIS A 285 19.19 5.24 2.89
C HIS A 285 20.59 4.73 3.25
N GLY A 286 21.60 5.44 2.79
CA GLY A 286 23.02 5.17 3.10
C GLY A 286 23.93 5.90 2.14
N TYR A 287 25.05 6.40 2.65
CA TYR A 287 26.03 7.17 1.89
C TYR A 287 27.12 6.29 1.24
N GLU A 288 26.88 5.00 1.17
CA GLU A 288 27.79 4.03 0.57
C GLU A 288 27.51 3.77 -0.92
N GLY A 289 28.36 4.24 -1.78
CA GLY A 289 28.65 3.71 -3.12
C GLY A 289 27.70 3.98 -4.28
N ALA A 290 26.58 4.73 -4.10
CA ALA A 290 25.60 4.86 -5.17
C ALA A 290 25.50 6.27 -5.80
N GLY A 291 26.31 7.24 -5.36
CA GLY A 291 26.30 8.61 -5.86
C GLY A 291 25.35 9.54 -5.09
N SER A 292 25.30 10.81 -5.52
CA SER A 292 24.64 11.88 -4.76
C SER A 292 23.11 11.77 -4.72
N GLU A 293 22.48 11.28 -5.78
CA GLU A 293 21.02 11.13 -5.85
C GLU A 293 20.51 9.78 -5.33
N HIS A 294 21.38 8.96 -4.73
CA HIS A 294 21.06 7.60 -4.30
C HIS A 294 21.57 7.32 -2.88
N SER A 295 21.74 8.36 -2.08
CA SER A 295 22.35 8.27 -0.76
C SER A 295 21.42 8.65 0.37
N SER A 296 20.68 9.76 0.26
CA SER A 296 19.88 10.29 1.36
C SER A 296 18.38 10.21 1.10
N ALA A 297 17.68 9.49 1.95
CA ALA A 297 16.22 9.55 2.04
C ALA A 297 15.72 10.82 2.74
N ARG A 298 16.62 11.72 3.13
CA ARG A 298 16.33 12.99 3.79
C ARG A 298 15.50 12.81 5.07
N MET A 299 16.08 12.12 6.03
CA MET A 299 15.48 11.85 7.35
C MET A 299 14.96 13.11 8.02
N GLU A 300 15.69 14.21 7.86
CA GLU A 300 15.37 15.53 8.41
C GLU A 300 13.99 16.03 7.97
N ARG A 301 13.52 15.70 6.77
CA ARG A 301 12.18 16.08 6.30
C ARG A 301 11.09 15.39 7.10
N TYR A 302 11.23 14.09 7.34
CA TYR A 302 10.26 13.32 8.12
C TYR A 302 10.29 13.72 9.59
N LEU A 303 11.48 13.91 10.17
CA LEU A 303 11.61 14.36 11.55
C LEU A 303 10.99 15.76 11.74
N GLN A 304 11.15 16.66 10.76
CA GLN A 304 10.55 17.98 10.80
C GLN A 304 9.02 17.95 10.70
N LEU A 305 8.45 16.94 10.02
CA LEU A 305 7.01 16.75 9.90
C LEU A 305 6.39 16.07 11.12
N CYS A 306 7.20 15.52 12.05
CA CYS A 306 6.69 14.92 13.28
C CYS A 306 6.10 15.98 14.20
N ALA A 307 4.80 15.86 14.49
CA ALA A 307 4.07 16.72 15.41
C ALA A 307 2.89 15.93 16.00
N ASP A 308 2.62 16.09 17.28
CA ASP A 308 1.47 15.48 17.96
C ASP A 308 1.35 13.95 17.73
N ASP A 309 2.49 13.26 17.76
CA ASP A 309 2.56 11.81 17.51
C ASP A 309 1.93 11.34 16.18
N ASN A 310 1.95 12.18 15.14
CA ASN A 310 1.31 11.91 13.85
C ASN A 310 1.95 10.77 13.05
N MET A 311 3.22 10.46 13.28
CA MET A 311 3.94 9.37 12.60
C MET A 311 5.06 8.79 13.46
N GLN A 312 5.52 7.60 13.08
CA GLN A 312 6.69 6.94 13.68
C GLN A 312 7.85 6.96 12.67
N VAL A 313 9.03 7.35 13.10
CA VAL A 313 10.24 7.37 12.28
C VAL A 313 11.28 6.47 12.91
N ILE A 314 11.77 5.47 12.16
CA ILE A 314 12.75 4.50 12.65
C ILE A 314 13.89 4.27 11.65
N ASN A 315 15.06 3.94 12.19
CA ASN A 315 16.23 3.47 11.44
C ASN A 315 16.76 2.20 12.14
N PRO A 316 16.16 1.03 11.89
CA PRO A 316 16.57 -0.21 12.53
C PRO A 316 17.94 -0.66 12.02
N THR A 317 18.75 -1.24 12.90
CA THR A 317 20.10 -1.72 12.58
C THR A 317 20.15 -3.22 12.29
N PRO A 318 19.72 -4.12 13.20
CA PRO A 318 19.70 -5.54 12.90
C PRO A 318 18.40 -6.00 12.24
N PRO A 319 18.42 -7.07 11.45
CA PRO A 319 17.23 -7.67 10.84
C PRO A 319 16.10 -7.97 11.81
N ALA A 320 16.41 -8.44 13.03
CA ALA A 320 15.40 -8.72 14.04
C ALA A 320 14.58 -7.49 14.43
N GLN A 321 15.21 -6.30 14.52
CA GLN A 321 14.47 -5.07 14.80
C GLN A 321 13.46 -4.74 13.69
N TYR A 322 13.83 -4.98 12.44
CA TYR A 322 12.95 -4.78 11.30
C TYR A 322 11.77 -5.76 11.32
N PHE A 323 12.03 -7.04 11.57
CA PHE A 323 10.99 -8.05 11.79
C PHE A 323 9.97 -7.60 12.85
N HIS A 324 10.46 -7.23 14.02
CA HIS A 324 9.60 -6.81 15.13
C HIS A 324 8.88 -5.49 14.85
N ALA A 325 9.49 -4.55 14.13
CA ALA A 325 8.87 -3.28 13.76
C ALA A 325 7.66 -3.49 12.83
N LEU A 326 7.76 -4.33 11.81
CA LEU A 326 6.67 -4.63 10.88
C LEU A 326 5.51 -5.33 11.60
N ARG A 327 5.80 -6.31 12.43
CA ARG A 327 4.76 -6.99 13.20
C ARG A 327 4.09 -6.06 14.22
N ARG A 328 4.89 -5.26 14.93
CA ARG A 328 4.38 -4.26 15.87
C ARG A 328 3.44 -3.27 15.20
N GLN A 329 3.71 -2.87 13.95
CA GLN A 329 2.89 -1.94 13.20
C GLN A 329 1.45 -2.44 13.01
N VAL A 330 1.25 -3.75 12.91
CA VAL A 330 -0.06 -4.37 12.79
C VAL A 330 -0.69 -4.67 14.16
N HIS A 331 0.09 -5.21 15.09
CA HIS A 331 -0.43 -5.66 16.40
C HIS A 331 -0.71 -4.55 17.40
N ARG A 332 -0.11 -3.37 17.20
CA ARG A 332 -0.47 -2.21 18.04
C ARG A 332 -1.81 -1.63 17.60
N ASN A 333 -2.65 -1.32 18.57
CA ASN A 333 -3.83 -0.49 18.34
C ASN A 333 -3.40 1.00 18.19
N LEU A 334 -2.49 1.25 17.25
CA LEU A 334 -1.96 2.57 16.93
C LEU A 334 -1.91 2.72 15.42
N HIS A 335 -2.86 3.45 14.88
CA HIS A 335 -2.99 3.69 13.45
C HIS A 335 -2.19 4.94 13.04
N LYS A 336 -0.88 4.85 13.09
CA LYS A 336 0.05 5.91 12.69
C LYS A 336 0.98 5.41 11.60
N PRO A 337 1.29 6.20 10.58
CA PRO A 337 2.28 5.84 9.56
C PRO A 337 3.63 5.50 10.17
N LEU A 338 4.33 4.55 9.56
CA LEU A 338 5.67 4.15 9.93
C LEU A 338 6.64 4.45 8.80
N ILE A 339 7.60 5.31 9.05
CA ILE A 339 8.68 5.64 8.13
C ILE A 339 9.91 4.83 8.54
N VAL A 340 10.37 3.96 7.65
CA VAL A 340 11.53 3.08 7.89
C VAL A 340 12.64 3.47 6.94
N PHE A 341 13.75 3.94 7.47
CA PHE A 341 14.99 4.10 6.71
C PHE A 341 15.68 2.75 6.65
N THR A 342 15.47 2.06 5.53
CA THR A 342 16.07 0.74 5.28
C THR A 342 17.51 0.89 4.80
N PRO A 343 18.39 -0.07 5.14
CA PRO A 343 19.77 -0.02 4.64
C PRO A 343 19.87 -0.36 3.17
N LYS A 344 21.04 -0.11 2.57
CA LYS A 344 21.39 -0.51 1.21
C LYS A 344 22.47 -1.61 1.26
N SER A 345 23.70 -1.29 1.58
CA SER A 345 24.80 -2.26 1.60
C SER A 345 24.62 -3.34 2.67
N LEU A 346 24.02 -3.01 3.82
CA LEU A 346 23.77 -3.98 4.90
C LEU A 346 22.81 -5.11 4.49
N LEU A 347 21.96 -4.90 3.47
CA LEU A 347 21.05 -5.93 2.98
C LEU A 347 21.76 -7.21 2.49
N SER A 348 23.00 -7.09 2.04
CA SER A 348 23.79 -8.19 1.48
C SER A 348 25.07 -8.54 2.29
N ARG A 349 25.33 -7.82 3.38
CA ARG A 349 26.53 -8.07 4.19
C ARG A 349 26.38 -9.32 5.06
N PRO A 350 27.39 -10.19 5.09
CA PRO A 350 27.34 -11.43 5.88
C PRO A 350 27.26 -11.22 7.40
N ASP A 351 27.74 -10.06 7.88
CA ASP A 351 27.73 -9.68 9.30
C ASP A 351 26.47 -8.92 9.72
N ALA A 352 25.64 -8.48 8.76
CA ALA A 352 24.36 -7.81 9.02
C ALA A 352 23.22 -8.82 9.17
N VAL A 353 23.31 -9.65 10.18
CA VAL A 353 22.40 -10.77 10.43
C VAL A 353 21.89 -10.77 11.87
N SER A 354 20.85 -11.53 12.14
CA SER A 354 20.33 -11.77 13.49
C SER A 354 20.24 -13.28 13.76
N PRO A 355 20.41 -13.73 15.01
CA PRO A 355 20.06 -15.10 15.39
C PRO A 355 18.52 -15.30 15.30
N HIS A 356 18.11 -16.54 15.44
CA HIS A 356 16.69 -16.94 15.50
C HIS A 356 15.96 -16.37 16.70
#